data_0de188dba7b91b5db4e9d8196d50a224
#
_entry.id   0de188dba7b91b5db4e9d8196d50a224
#
_cell.length_a   1.000
_cell.length_b   1.000
_cell.length_c   1.000
_cell.angle_alpha   90.00
_cell.angle_beta   90.00
_cell.angle_gamma   90.00
#
_symmetry.space_group_name_H-M   'P 1'
#
loop_
_entity.id
_entity.type
_entity.pdbx_description
1 polymer ?
#
loop_
_entity_poly.entity_id
_entity_poly.type
_entity_poly.pdbx_seq_one_letter_code
_entity_poly.pdbx_strand_id
1 'polypeptide(L)'
;FDASAIGYVGELCRYLMDASPSALEKGHRVTKMIGNGMRPNIWDKFKQRFGIEEILELYASSEGNVGFSNVFNFDNTVGFSPTPYAIIQFDKEKNAPVYDAKGGCIKVKKGEVGLLIGKITRRSPFDGYTDPEKNKSVILKDVFKSGDAYFNTGDLVRDIGFRHAQFVDRLGDTFRWKGENV
;
A
#
# COMPACT_ATOMS: atom_id res chain seq x y z
N PHE A 1 -3.55 25.11 -18.66
CA PHE A 1 -2.54 25.11 -17.58
C PHE A 1 -1.23 24.54 -18.15
N ASP A 2 -0.13 25.21 -17.85
CA ASP A 2 1.21 24.76 -18.23
C ASP A 2 1.85 24.00 -17.04
N ALA A 3 1.19 22.94 -16.59
CA ALA A 3 1.62 22.14 -15.45
C ALA A 3 2.73 21.15 -15.83
N SER A 4 3.75 21.00 -14.99
CA SER A 4 4.80 19.97 -15.13
C SER A 4 4.57 18.75 -14.24
N ALA A 5 3.69 18.86 -13.25
CA ALA A 5 3.31 17.78 -12.33
C ALA A 5 1.82 17.81 -12.02
N ILE A 6 1.24 16.64 -11.70
CA ILE A 6 -0.17 16.51 -11.30
C ILE A 6 -0.32 15.60 -10.08
N GLY A 7 -1.36 15.86 -9.28
CA GLY A 7 -1.86 14.91 -8.28
C GLY A 7 -2.78 13.88 -8.93
N TYR A 8 -2.77 12.63 -8.44
CA TYR A 8 -3.65 11.58 -8.95
C TYR A 8 -4.18 10.66 -7.85
N VAL A 9 -5.24 9.96 -8.19
CA VAL A 9 -5.68 8.73 -7.51
C VAL A 9 -5.74 7.62 -8.55
N GLY A 10 -5.35 6.40 -8.16
CA GLY A 10 -5.15 5.28 -9.10
C GLY A 10 -6.37 4.92 -9.94
N GLU A 11 -7.57 5.17 -9.43
CA GLU A 11 -8.81 4.93 -10.18
C GLU A 11 -8.94 5.86 -11.40
N LEU A 12 -8.50 7.13 -11.30
CA LEU A 12 -8.43 8.02 -12.46
C LEU A 12 -7.44 7.51 -13.51
N CYS A 13 -6.31 6.98 -13.07
CA CYS A 13 -5.33 6.39 -14.00
C CYS A 13 -5.93 5.21 -14.76
N ARG A 14 -6.75 4.37 -14.09
CA ARG A 14 -7.46 3.27 -14.74
C ARG A 14 -8.45 3.79 -15.78
N TYR A 15 -9.25 4.79 -15.47
CA TYR A 15 -10.18 5.38 -16.44
C TYR A 15 -9.48 5.98 -17.66
N LEU A 16 -8.34 6.65 -17.45
CA LEU A 16 -7.53 7.16 -18.55
C LEU A 16 -6.97 6.03 -19.41
N MET A 17 -6.58 4.90 -18.81
CA MET A 17 -6.10 3.74 -19.57
C MET A 17 -7.21 3.06 -20.36
N ASP A 18 -8.45 3.05 -19.85
CA ASP A 18 -9.63 2.46 -20.51
C ASP A 18 -10.19 3.37 -21.62
N ALA A 19 -9.86 4.67 -21.61
CA ALA A 19 -10.29 5.61 -22.65
C ALA A 19 -9.58 5.35 -23.98
N SER A 20 -10.28 5.64 -25.10
CA SER A 20 -9.70 5.53 -26.43
C SER A 20 -8.47 6.44 -26.58
N PRO A 21 -7.38 5.99 -27.21
CA PRO A 21 -6.19 6.80 -27.43
C PRO A 21 -6.47 8.10 -28.18
N SER A 22 -5.81 9.19 -27.78
CA SER A 22 -5.91 10.51 -28.40
C SER A 22 -4.55 11.07 -28.77
N ALA A 23 -4.46 11.81 -29.85
CA ALA A 23 -3.23 12.52 -30.24
C ALA A 23 -2.78 13.58 -29.23
N LEU A 24 -3.67 14.00 -28.31
CA LEU A 24 -3.41 15.00 -27.28
C LEU A 24 -2.73 14.43 -26.03
N GLU A 25 -2.63 13.12 -25.91
CA GLU A 25 -2.12 12.45 -24.67
C GLU A 25 -0.66 12.75 -24.36
N LYS A 26 0.12 13.18 -25.33
CA LYS A 26 1.54 13.61 -25.19
C LYS A 26 1.74 15.10 -25.51
N GLY A 27 0.67 15.83 -25.72
CA GLY A 27 0.73 17.28 -26.01
C GLY A 27 0.88 18.18 -24.79
N HIS A 28 1.14 17.61 -23.61
CA HIS A 28 1.28 18.31 -22.34
C HIS A 28 2.74 18.30 -21.85
N ARG A 29 3.04 19.11 -20.82
CA ARG A 29 4.36 19.18 -20.17
C ARG A 29 4.44 18.40 -18.87
N VAL A 30 3.40 17.65 -18.50
CA VAL A 30 3.36 16.85 -17.27
C VAL A 30 4.26 15.64 -17.45
N THR A 31 5.34 15.58 -16.67
CA THR A 31 6.26 14.42 -16.62
C THR A 31 6.29 13.76 -15.25
N LYS A 32 5.66 14.37 -14.23
CA LYS A 32 5.68 13.91 -12.83
C LYS A 32 4.28 13.78 -12.28
N MET A 33 4.08 12.75 -11.48
CA MET A 33 2.82 12.50 -10.78
C MET A 33 3.08 12.21 -9.30
N ILE A 34 2.19 12.70 -8.43
CA ILE A 34 2.17 12.37 -7.01
C ILE A 34 0.77 11.92 -6.60
N GLY A 35 0.68 10.78 -5.94
CA GLY A 35 -0.64 10.28 -5.52
C GLY A 35 -0.58 8.90 -4.91
N ASN A 36 -1.68 8.17 -4.99
CA ASN A 36 -1.81 6.84 -4.44
C ASN A 36 -2.70 5.93 -5.30
N GLY A 37 -2.50 4.62 -5.18
CA GLY A 37 -3.35 3.60 -5.78
C GLY A 37 -3.04 3.29 -7.25
N MET A 38 -1.88 3.68 -7.78
CA MET A 38 -1.45 3.23 -9.10
C MET A 38 -1.26 1.71 -9.09
N ARG A 39 -2.01 1.03 -9.94
CA ARG A 39 -1.95 -0.43 -10.02
C ARG A 39 -0.71 -0.88 -10.80
N PRO A 40 0.03 -1.91 -10.32
CA PRO A 40 1.23 -2.41 -11.00
C PRO A 40 1.00 -2.86 -12.44
N ASN A 41 -0.17 -3.42 -12.75
CA ASN A 41 -0.48 -3.93 -14.08
C ASN A 41 -0.68 -2.85 -15.16
N ILE A 42 -0.90 -1.60 -14.77
CA ILE A 42 -1.02 -0.46 -15.68
C ILE A 42 0.16 0.50 -15.60
N TRP A 43 1.04 0.38 -14.60
CA TRP A 43 2.12 1.33 -14.28
C TRP A 43 2.98 1.69 -15.49
N ASP A 44 3.65 0.71 -16.08
CA ASP A 44 4.56 0.93 -17.20
C ASP A 44 3.83 1.41 -18.45
N LYS A 45 2.65 0.83 -18.71
CA LYS A 45 1.80 1.23 -19.85
C LYS A 45 1.33 2.66 -19.71
N PHE A 46 0.98 3.09 -18.51
CA PHE A 46 0.56 4.45 -18.22
C PHE A 46 1.71 5.44 -18.45
N LYS A 47 2.91 5.15 -17.90
CA LYS A 47 4.11 5.96 -18.15
C LYS A 47 4.40 6.14 -19.65
N GLN A 48 4.37 5.05 -20.40
CA GLN A 48 4.62 5.07 -21.84
C GLN A 48 3.55 5.83 -22.63
N ARG A 49 2.28 5.61 -22.30
CA ARG A 49 1.14 6.20 -23.01
C ARG A 49 1.10 7.73 -22.81
N PHE A 50 1.27 8.19 -21.59
CA PHE A 50 1.12 9.60 -21.22
C PHE A 50 2.46 10.36 -21.08
N GLY A 51 3.60 9.73 -21.34
CA GLY A 51 4.91 10.38 -21.25
C GLY A 51 5.32 10.77 -19.83
N ILE A 52 4.87 9.97 -18.81
CA ILE A 52 5.23 10.22 -17.42
C ILE A 52 6.59 9.60 -17.10
N GLU A 53 7.49 10.39 -16.52
CA GLU A 53 8.84 9.97 -16.14
C GLU A 53 8.91 9.52 -14.68
N GLU A 54 8.24 10.26 -13.78
CA GLU A 54 8.30 10.03 -12.34
C GLU A 54 6.91 9.84 -11.75
N ILE A 55 6.74 8.78 -10.96
CA ILE A 55 5.52 8.52 -10.18
C ILE A 55 5.90 8.42 -8.71
N LEU A 56 5.62 9.47 -7.94
CA LEU A 56 5.73 9.46 -6.49
C LEU A 56 4.46 8.86 -5.90
N GLU A 57 4.47 7.54 -5.78
CA GLU A 57 3.39 6.79 -5.11
C GLU A 57 3.51 6.95 -3.59
N LEU A 58 2.37 7.13 -2.94
CA LEU A 58 2.25 7.24 -1.49
C LEU A 58 1.32 6.16 -0.96
N TYR A 59 1.61 5.65 0.20
CA TYR A 59 0.73 4.76 0.96
C TYR A 59 0.73 5.18 2.43
N ALA A 60 -0.44 5.44 2.98
CA ALA A 60 -0.64 5.71 4.39
C ALA A 60 -2.12 5.50 4.76
N SER A 61 -2.41 5.33 6.04
CA SER A 61 -3.76 5.46 6.61
C SER A 61 -3.75 6.49 7.72
N SER A 62 -4.88 7.18 7.92
CA SER A 62 -5.01 8.23 8.94
C SER A 62 -4.88 7.70 10.36
N GLU A 63 -5.37 6.49 10.60
CA GLU A 63 -5.34 5.79 11.89
C GLU A 63 -4.08 4.96 12.10
N GLY A 64 -3.34 4.71 11.03
CA GLY A 64 -2.20 3.81 11.03
C GLY A 64 -0.88 4.48 11.37
N ASN A 65 0.10 3.65 11.64
CA ASN A 65 1.44 4.06 12.05
C ASN A 65 2.54 3.61 11.06
N VAL A 66 2.15 3.14 9.88
CA VAL A 66 3.05 2.75 8.80
C VAL A 66 2.68 3.46 7.51
N GLY A 67 3.67 4.00 6.84
CA GLY A 67 3.52 4.65 5.54
C GLY A 67 4.70 4.34 4.63
N PHE A 68 4.48 4.45 3.34
CA PHE A 68 5.50 4.27 2.31
C PHE A 68 5.47 5.46 1.35
N SER A 69 6.62 5.75 0.79
CA SER A 69 6.78 6.81 -0.21
C SER A 69 7.80 6.40 -1.25
N ASN A 70 7.44 6.48 -2.52
CA ASN A 70 8.31 6.10 -3.63
C ASN A 70 9.31 7.22 -4.01
N VAL A 71 10.05 7.70 -3.03
CA VAL A 71 11.03 8.80 -3.20
C VAL A 71 12.23 8.44 -4.08
N PHE A 72 12.45 7.15 -4.32
CA PHE A 72 13.54 6.67 -5.19
C PHE A 72 13.10 6.46 -6.64
N ASN A 73 11.83 6.75 -6.96
CA ASN A 73 11.25 6.59 -8.29
C ASN A 73 11.45 5.17 -8.88
N PHE A 74 11.30 4.13 -8.05
CA PHE A 74 11.26 2.76 -8.56
C PHE A 74 9.87 2.47 -9.12
N ASP A 75 9.82 1.70 -10.20
CA ASP A 75 8.54 1.32 -10.79
C ASP A 75 7.84 0.23 -9.98
N ASN A 76 6.51 0.20 -10.06
CA ASN A 76 5.65 -0.85 -9.48
C ASN A 76 5.75 -1.01 -7.95
N THR A 77 5.95 0.07 -7.20
CA THR A 77 6.07 0.05 -5.74
C THR A 77 5.34 1.20 -5.08
N VAL A 78 4.81 0.98 -3.87
CA VAL A 78 4.38 2.06 -2.98
C VAL A 78 5.57 2.76 -2.31
N GLY A 79 6.79 2.26 -2.51
CA GLY A 79 8.03 2.87 -2.09
C GLY A 79 8.61 2.31 -0.80
N PHE A 80 9.44 3.13 -0.19
CA PHE A 80 10.20 2.87 1.04
C PHE A 80 9.43 3.31 2.28
N SER A 81 9.53 2.51 3.35
CA SER A 81 9.03 2.90 4.68
C SER A 81 10.18 3.08 5.68
N PRO A 82 10.33 4.26 6.30
CA PRO A 82 11.27 4.46 7.40
C PRO A 82 10.75 3.90 8.73
N THR A 83 9.43 3.74 8.89
CA THR A 83 8.81 3.24 10.12
C THR A 83 8.95 1.74 10.27
N PRO A 84 9.03 1.20 11.50
CA PRO A 84 9.10 -0.24 11.70
C PRO A 84 7.81 -0.94 11.29
N TYR A 85 7.91 -1.94 10.42
CA TYR A 85 6.80 -2.76 9.97
C TYR A 85 7.24 -4.22 9.79
N ALA A 86 6.28 -5.09 9.56
CA ALA A 86 6.50 -6.44 9.05
C ALA A 86 5.41 -6.81 8.04
N ILE A 87 5.73 -7.78 7.17
CA ILE A 87 4.77 -8.42 6.29
C ILE A 87 4.73 -9.88 6.74
N ILE A 88 3.55 -10.34 7.17
CA ILE A 88 3.37 -11.67 7.76
C ILE A 88 2.52 -12.55 6.87
N GLN A 89 2.74 -13.86 6.94
CA GLN A 89 1.92 -14.82 6.23
C GLN A 89 0.47 -14.73 6.73
N PHE A 90 -0.48 -14.78 5.81
CA PHE A 90 -1.89 -14.64 6.09
C PHE A 90 -2.69 -15.71 5.34
N ASP A 91 -3.49 -16.45 6.07
CA ASP A 91 -4.43 -17.44 5.53
C ASP A 91 -5.75 -16.75 5.21
N LYS A 92 -6.04 -16.57 3.91
CA LYS A 92 -7.25 -15.90 3.43
C LYS A 92 -8.53 -16.68 3.75
N GLU A 93 -8.45 -18.02 3.77
CA GLU A 93 -9.61 -18.88 4.03
C GLU A 93 -10.03 -18.79 5.50
N LYS A 94 -9.05 -18.79 6.41
CA LYS A 94 -9.28 -18.63 7.86
C LYS A 94 -9.40 -17.17 8.29
N ASN A 95 -9.10 -16.23 7.39
CA ASN A 95 -9.02 -14.80 7.67
C ASN A 95 -8.12 -14.47 8.89
N ALA A 96 -6.96 -15.11 8.96
CA ALA A 96 -6.07 -15.04 10.13
C ALA A 96 -4.58 -15.09 9.76
N PRO A 97 -3.69 -14.49 10.58
CA PRO A 97 -2.25 -14.69 10.49
C PRO A 97 -1.86 -16.16 10.64
N VAL A 98 -0.76 -16.55 9.98
CA VAL A 98 -0.16 -17.89 10.15
C VAL A 98 0.89 -17.82 11.25
N TYR A 99 0.83 -18.80 12.17
CA TYR A 99 1.71 -18.88 13.33
C TYR A 99 2.66 -20.06 13.23
N ASP A 100 3.85 -19.90 13.78
CA ASP A 100 4.81 -20.98 13.97
C ASP A 100 4.47 -21.88 15.18
N ALA A 101 5.27 -22.92 15.39
CA ALA A 101 5.08 -23.85 16.51
C ALA A 101 5.23 -23.22 17.92
N LYS A 102 5.82 -22.01 18.00
CA LYS A 102 6.00 -21.24 19.24
C LYS A 102 4.92 -20.18 19.44
N GLY A 103 3.97 -20.07 18.51
CA GLY A 103 2.88 -19.09 18.56
C GLY A 103 3.25 -17.71 17.99
N GLY A 104 4.42 -17.52 17.41
CA GLY A 104 4.82 -16.30 16.74
C GLY A 104 4.32 -16.23 15.29
N CYS A 105 4.00 -15.03 14.79
CA CYS A 105 3.64 -14.86 13.38
C CYS A 105 4.83 -15.13 12.47
N ILE A 106 4.59 -15.78 11.34
CA ILE A 106 5.60 -16.08 10.33
C ILE A 106 5.70 -14.90 9.35
N LYS A 107 6.92 -14.36 9.19
CA LYS A 107 7.19 -13.35 8.16
C LYS A 107 7.20 -13.97 6.76
N VAL A 108 6.76 -13.22 5.77
CA VAL A 108 6.93 -13.61 4.36
C VAL A 108 8.40 -13.52 3.93
N LYS A 109 8.75 -14.25 2.88
CA LYS A 109 10.02 -14.09 2.17
C LYS A 109 9.89 -12.99 1.10
N LYS A 110 11.03 -12.47 0.65
CA LYS A 110 11.08 -11.54 -0.48
C LYS A 110 10.38 -12.14 -1.70
N GLY A 111 9.47 -11.37 -2.31
CA GLY A 111 8.63 -11.77 -3.43
C GLY A 111 7.28 -12.35 -3.03
N GLU A 112 7.08 -12.74 -1.78
CA GLU A 112 5.80 -13.26 -1.29
C GLU A 112 4.84 -12.15 -0.87
N VAL A 113 3.55 -12.47 -0.91
CA VAL A 113 2.46 -11.60 -0.47
C VAL A 113 2.07 -11.97 0.96
N GLY A 114 1.81 -10.95 1.77
CA GLY A 114 1.31 -11.14 3.13
C GLY A 114 0.61 -9.90 3.68
N LEU A 115 0.13 -10.01 4.89
CA LEU A 115 -0.52 -8.94 5.63
C LEU A 115 0.52 -7.94 6.13
N LEU A 116 0.32 -6.67 5.78
CA LEU A 116 1.14 -5.58 6.29
C LEU A 116 0.72 -5.23 7.72
N ILE A 117 1.70 -5.18 8.63
CA ILE A 117 1.49 -4.77 10.02
C ILE A 117 2.50 -3.71 10.43
N GLY A 118 2.04 -2.62 11.05
CA GLY A 118 2.88 -1.53 11.55
C GLY A 118 3.24 -1.73 13.02
N LYS A 119 4.53 -1.71 13.36
CA LYS A 119 4.96 -1.87 14.77
C LYS A 119 4.57 -0.65 15.59
N ILE A 120 3.85 -0.87 16.68
CA ILE A 120 3.47 0.18 17.62
C ILE A 120 4.65 0.46 18.56
N THR A 121 5.12 1.71 18.54
CA THR A 121 6.24 2.18 19.38
C THR A 121 5.99 3.61 19.86
N ARG A 122 6.81 4.12 20.79
CA ARG A 122 6.72 5.54 21.19
C ARG A 122 6.96 6.52 20.04
N ARG A 123 7.77 6.15 19.03
CA ARG A 123 8.07 6.99 17.85
C ARG A 123 7.12 6.79 16.69
N SER A 124 6.34 5.72 16.73
CA SER A 124 5.32 5.36 15.73
C SER A 124 4.10 4.84 16.48
N PRO A 125 3.36 5.72 17.18
CA PRO A 125 2.17 5.36 17.92
C PRO A 125 1.05 4.94 16.97
N PHE A 126 0.09 4.21 17.49
CA PHE A 126 -1.19 3.96 16.84
C PHE A 126 -2.21 4.93 17.43
N ASP A 127 -2.67 5.88 16.64
CA ASP A 127 -3.62 6.88 17.10
C ASP A 127 -5.03 6.31 17.30
N GLY A 128 -5.36 5.30 16.50
CA GLY A 128 -6.57 4.51 16.67
C GLY A 128 -7.82 5.13 16.08
N TYR A 129 -8.90 4.39 16.25
CA TYR A 129 -10.25 4.81 15.91
C TYR A 129 -10.92 5.43 17.13
N THR A 130 -11.97 6.20 16.93
CA THR A 130 -12.83 6.71 18.02
C THR A 130 -13.57 5.60 18.78
N ASP A 131 -13.76 4.43 18.14
CA ASP A 131 -14.36 3.25 18.72
C ASP A 131 -13.30 2.37 19.41
N PRO A 132 -13.35 2.19 20.76
CA PRO A 132 -12.39 1.37 21.50
C PRO A 132 -12.42 -0.12 21.15
N GLU A 133 -13.57 -0.67 20.79
CA GLU A 133 -13.67 -2.09 20.43
C GLU A 133 -13.01 -2.36 19.07
N LYS A 134 -13.19 -1.43 18.12
CA LYS A 134 -12.49 -1.49 16.84
C LYS A 134 -10.97 -1.42 17.03
N ASN A 135 -10.49 -0.62 17.97
CA ASN A 135 -9.05 -0.55 18.27
C ASN A 135 -8.52 -1.90 18.77
N LYS A 136 -9.26 -2.60 19.61
CA LYS A 136 -8.85 -3.93 20.12
C LYS A 136 -8.75 -4.95 18.99
N SER A 137 -9.66 -4.91 18.01
CA SER A 137 -9.70 -5.87 16.90
C SER A 137 -8.56 -5.72 15.90
N VAL A 138 -7.99 -4.52 15.79
CA VAL A 138 -6.91 -4.23 14.83
C VAL A 138 -5.51 -4.23 15.44
N ILE A 139 -5.38 -4.41 16.76
CA ILE A 139 -4.08 -4.52 17.43
C ILE A 139 -3.72 -5.99 17.64
N LEU A 140 -2.65 -6.43 16.96
CA LEU A 140 -2.05 -7.74 17.18
C LEU A 140 -1.02 -7.64 18.30
N LYS A 141 -1.15 -8.49 19.32
CA LYS A 141 -0.22 -8.56 20.47
C LYS A 141 0.64 -9.80 20.37
N ASP A 142 1.84 -9.73 20.97
CA ASP A 142 2.78 -10.86 21.06
C ASP A 142 3.11 -11.49 19.69
N VAL A 143 3.27 -10.63 18.67
CA VAL A 143 3.40 -11.04 17.25
C VAL A 143 4.69 -11.82 17.01
N PHE A 144 5.83 -11.34 17.50
CA PHE A 144 7.13 -12.01 17.37
C PHE A 144 7.81 -12.25 18.72
N LYS A 145 7.40 -11.52 19.74
CA LYS A 145 7.91 -11.68 21.10
C LYS A 145 6.90 -11.12 22.09
N SER A 146 6.96 -11.64 23.33
CA SER A 146 6.09 -11.15 24.41
C SER A 146 6.22 -9.63 24.60
N GLY A 147 5.07 -8.96 24.71
CA GLY A 147 4.94 -7.52 24.91
C GLY A 147 5.10 -6.66 23.65
N ASP A 148 5.32 -7.21 22.47
CA ASP A 148 5.23 -6.41 21.25
C ASP A 148 3.77 -6.24 20.79
N ALA A 149 3.52 -5.14 20.06
CA ALA A 149 2.22 -4.87 19.50
C ALA A 149 2.36 -4.27 18.10
N TYR A 150 1.43 -4.66 17.22
CA TYR A 150 1.40 -4.21 15.84
C TYR A 150 -0.02 -3.82 15.44
N PHE A 151 -0.14 -2.77 14.66
CA PHE A 151 -1.37 -2.39 13.99
C PHE A 151 -1.57 -3.25 12.75
N ASN A 152 -2.70 -3.92 12.64
CA ASN A 152 -3.14 -4.65 11.46
C ASN A 152 -3.76 -3.66 10.47
N THR A 153 -3.10 -3.42 9.35
CA THR A 153 -3.56 -2.47 8.33
C THR A 153 -4.76 -2.97 7.54
N GLY A 154 -4.99 -4.29 7.52
CA GLY A 154 -5.93 -4.94 6.61
C GLY A 154 -5.46 -5.00 5.16
N ASP A 155 -4.27 -4.55 4.84
CA ASP A 155 -3.75 -4.51 3.48
C ASP A 155 -2.77 -5.64 3.21
N LEU A 156 -2.93 -6.29 2.06
CA LEU A 156 -2.01 -7.29 1.55
C LEU A 156 -0.99 -6.62 0.63
N VAL A 157 0.28 -6.83 0.94
CA VAL A 157 1.38 -6.28 0.16
C VAL A 157 2.40 -7.37 -0.18
N ARG A 158 3.14 -7.17 -1.26
CA ARG A 158 4.28 -8.01 -1.62
C ARG A 158 5.56 -7.37 -1.09
N ASP A 159 6.39 -8.15 -0.40
CA ASP A 159 7.74 -7.72 -0.04
C ASP A 159 8.64 -7.75 -1.29
N ILE A 160 9.13 -6.61 -1.72
CA ILE A 160 10.07 -6.51 -2.85
C ILE A 160 11.52 -6.25 -2.41
N GLY A 161 11.77 -6.29 -1.11
CA GLY A 161 13.08 -6.06 -0.51
C GLY A 161 13.39 -4.58 -0.28
N PHE A 162 14.54 -4.30 0.36
CA PHE A 162 15.03 -2.96 0.66
C PHE A 162 14.01 -2.04 1.36
N ARG A 163 13.14 -2.62 2.19
CA ARG A 163 12.03 -1.92 2.86
C ARG A 163 11.01 -1.29 1.89
N HIS A 164 10.90 -1.83 0.69
CA HIS A 164 9.90 -1.46 -0.30
C HIS A 164 8.81 -2.53 -0.36
N ALA A 165 7.60 -2.08 -0.64
CA ALA A 165 6.45 -2.95 -0.81
C ALA A 165 5.69 -2.62 -2.10
N GLN A 166 4.94 -3.59 -2.59
CA GLN A 166 3.98 -3.44 -3.68
C GLN A 166 2.59 -3.74 -3.12
N PHE A 167 1.67 -2.81 -3.25
CA PHE A 167 0.28 -3.04 -2.86
C PHE A 167 -0.36 -4.11 -3.74
N VAL A 168 -1.08 -5.05 -3.13
CA VAL A 168 -1.73 -6.16 -3.82
C VAL A 168 -3.24 -6.06 -3.69
N ASP A 169 -3.75 -5.97 -2.44
CA ASP A 169 -5.19 -6.03 -2.18
C ASP A 169 -5.51 -5.56 -0.76
N ARG A 170 -6.80 -5.37 -0.45
CA ARG A 170 -7.28 -5.08 0.90
C ARG A 170 -8.16 -6.22 1.41
N LEU A 171 -7.96 -6.64 2.65
CA LEU A 171 -8.81 -7.62 3.30
C LEU A 171 -10.19 -7.03 3.57
N GLY A 172 -11.24 -7.80 3.27
CA GLY A 172 -12.62 -7.37 3.50
C GLY A 172 -13.23 -6.49 2.40
N ASP A 173 -12.45 -6.03 1.42
CA ASP A 173 -13.00 -5.35 0.25
C ASP A 173 -13.52 -6.40 -0.74
N THR A 174 -14.76 -6.81 -0.58
CA THR A 174 -15.41 -7.73 -1.51
C THR A 174 -15.77 -7.06 -2.84
N PHE A 175 -15.89 -5.73 -2.84
CA PHE A 175 -16.21 -4.98 -4.04
C PHE A 175 -15.86 -3.48 -3.91
N ARG A 176 -15.07 -2.93 -4.83
CA ARG A 176 -14.86 -1.49 -4.98
C ARG A 176 -15.60 -1.00 -6.21
N TRP A 177 -16.59 -0.13 -6.01
CA TRP A 177 -17.30 0.56 -7.08
C TRP A 177 -16.82 2.00 -7.17
N LYS A 178 -16.27 2.40 -8.34
CA LYS A 178 -15.80 3.77 -8.60
C LYS A 178 -14.79 4.33 -7.57
N GLY A 179 -13.97 3.46 -6.96
CA GLY A 179 -12.96 3.87 -5.98
C GLY A 179 -13.45 3.91 -4.52
N GLU A 180 -14.74 3.68 -4.30
CA GLU A 180 -15.33 3.60 -2.96
C GLU A 180 -15.60 2.13 -2.56
N ASN A 181 -15.46 1.84 -1.27
CA ASN A 181 -15.81 0.53 -0.72
C ASN A 181 -17.33 0.43 -0.61
N VAL A 182 -17.92 -0.61 -1.20
CA VAL A 182 -19.35 -0.95 -1.12
C VAL A 182 -19.55 -2.22 -0.30
#